data_d03610c0080924ec34550e42aec979f0
#
_entry.id   d03610c0080924ec34550e42aec979f0
#
_cell.length_a   1.000
_cell.length_b   1.000
_cell.length_c   1.000
_cell.angle_alpha   90.00
_cell.angle_beta   90.00
_cell.angle_gamma   90.00
#
_symmetry.space_group_name_H-M   'P 1'
#
loop_
_entity.id
_entity.type
_entity.pdbx_description
1 polymer ?
#
loop_
_entity_poly.entity_id
_entity_poly.type
_entity_poly.pdbx_seq_one_letter_code
_entity_poly.pdbx_strand_id
1 'polypeptide(L)'
;MPHILIVEDETIIRSALRRLLERNQYQVSEAGSVQEAQERFSIPSFDLVVSDLRLPGAPGTELIKLAQGAPVLIMTSYASLRSAVDSMKMGAVDYIAKPFDHDEMLQAVARI
;
A
#
# COMPACT_ATOMS: atom_id res chain seq x y z
N MET A 1 -14.77 -11.26 -0.95
CA MET A 1 -13.56 -10.86 -1.70
C MET A 1 -12.96 -9.63 -1.02
N PRO A 2 -11.76 -9.74 -0.47
CA PRO A 2 -11.14 -8.58 0.18
C PRO A 2 -10.89 -7.43 -0.80
N HIS A 3 -11.07 -6.22 -0.32
CA HIS A 3 -10.92 -5.02 -1.13
C HIS A 3 -9.64 -4.27 -0.72
N ILE A 4 -8.71 -4.14 -1.64
CA ILE A 4 -7.40 -3.53 -1.42
C ILE A 4 -7.32 -2.20 -2.14
N LEU A 5 -6.83 -1.16 -1.44
CA LEU A 5 -6.52 0.12 -2.05
C LEU A 5 -5.01 0.16 -2.33
N ILE A 6 -4.64 0.46 -3.57
CA ILE A 6 -3.25 0.67 -3.96
C ILE A 6 -3.03 2.17 -4.13
N VAL A 7 -2.01 2.72 -3.45
CA VAL A 7 -1.63 4.12 -3.61
C VAL A 7 -0.19 4.17 -4.12
N GLU A 8 -0.03 4.50 -5.39
CA GLU A 8 1.25 4.49 -6.10
C GLU A 8 1.18 5.47 -7.26
N ASP A 9 2.14 6.38 -7.35
CA ASP A 9 2.12 7.40 -8.41
C ASP A 9 2.64 6.89 -9.76
N GLU A 10 3.48 5.86 -9.77
CA GLU A 10 4.00 5.28 -11.01
C GLU A 10 2.97 4.35 -11.62
N THR A 11 2.41 4.76 -12.76
CA THR A 11 1.32 4.02 -13.42
C THR A 11 1.67 2.58 -13.75
N ILE A 12 2.89 2.34 -14.21
CA ILE A 12 3.32 0.99 -14.61
C ILE A 12 3.35 0.06 -13.41
N ILE A 13 3.91 0.51 -12.29
CA ILE A 13 3.98 -0.28 -11.06
C ILE A 13 2.57 -0.52 -10.51
N ARG A 14 1.76 0.53 -10.47
CA ARG A 14 0.39 0.45 -9.97
C ARG A 14 -0.44 -0.55 -10.77
N SER A 15 -0.33 -0.50 -12.10
CA SER A 15 -1.09 -1.40 -12.97
C SER A 15 -0.62 -2.84 -12.82
N ALA A 16 0.69 -3.06 -12.70
CA ALA A 16 1.23 -4.41 -12.51
C ALA A 16 0.77 -5.02 -11.19
N LEU A 17 0.81 -4.22 -10.11
CA LEU A 17 0.36 -4.68 -8.80
C LEU A 17 -1.14 -4.98 -8.82
N ARG A 18 -1.93 -4.12 -9.46
CA ARG A 18 -3.36 -4.36 -9.59
C ARG A 18 -3.65 -5.69 -10.26
N ARG A 19 -2.99 -5.96 -11.40
CA ARG A 19 -3.20 -7.22 -12.13
C ARG A 19 -2.81 -8.42 -11.29
N LEU A 20 -1.71 -8.32 -10.55
CA LEU A 20 -1.27 -9.41 -9.67
C LEU A 20 -2.33 -9.73 -8.62
N LEU A 21 -2.85 -8.71 -7.95
CA LEU A 21 -3.83 -8.91 -6.89
C LEU A 21 -5.17 -9.38 -7.43
N GLU A 22 -5.62 -8.81 -8.56
CA GLU A 22 -6.89 -9.24 -9.16
C GLU A 22 -6.86 -10.69 -9.61
N ARG A 23 -5.72 -11.15 -10.12
CA ARG A 23 -5.58 -12.57 -10.50
C ARG A 23 -5.62 -13.51 -9.31
N ASN A 24 -5.41 -12.98 -8.11
CA ASN A 24 -5.42 -13.76 -6.88
C ASN A 24 -6.68 -13.50 -6.05
N GLN A 25 -7.75 -13.09 -6.71
CA GLN A 25 -9.08 -12.98 -6.14
C GLN A 25 -9.26 -11.81 -5.16
N TYR A 26 -8.48 -10.75 -5.33
CA TYR A 26 -8.68 -9.51 -4.57
C TYR A 26 -9.40 -8.48 -5.44
N GLN A 27 -10.28 -7.71 -4.83
CA GLN A 27 -10.88 -6.55 -5.46
C GLN A 27 -9.95 -5.36 -5.22
N VAL A 28 -9.67 -4.55 -6.25
CA VAL A 28 -8.66 -3.51 -6.17
C VAL A 28 -9.23 -2.15 -6.59
N SER A 29 -8.92 -1.13 -5.79
CA SER A 29 -9.09 0.28 -6.16
C SER A 29 -7.71 0.93 -6.15
N GLU A 30 -7.53 2.01 -6.91
CA GLU A 30 -6.20 2.62 -7.02
C GLU A 30 -6.26 4.13 -6.98
N ALA A 31 -5.20 4.73 -6.47
CA ALA A 31 -5.00 6.18 -6.43
C ALA A 31 -3.52 6.48 -6.63
N GLY A 32 -3.22 7.67 -7.16
CA GLY A 32 -1.85 8.10 -7.43
C GLY A 32 -1.23 8.92 -6.30
N SER A 33 -2.00 9.29 -5.30
CA SER A 33 -1.52 10.10 -4.17
C SER A 33 -2.43 9.92 -2.97
N VAL A 34 -1.96 10.34 -1.80
CA VAL A 34 -2.76 10.33 -0.58
C VAL A 34 -3.99 11.24 -0.76
N GLN A 35 -3.80 12.40 -1.37
CA GLN A 35 -4.91 13.33 -1.59
C GLN A 35 -5.98 12.72 -2.49
N GLU A 36 -5.59 12.10 -3.58
CA GLU A 36 -6.54 11.45 -4.49
C GLU A 36 -7.31 10.34 -3.75
N ALA A 37 -6.60 9.56 -2.94
CA ALA A 37 -7.24 8.49 -2.17
C ALA A 37 -8.30 9.04 -1.22
N GLN A 38 -8.00 10.16 -0.55
CA GLN A 38 -8.96 10.79 0.36
C GLN A 38 -10.17 11.35 -0.37
N GLU A 39 -9.95 11.93 -1.55
CA GLU A 39 -11.05 12.54 -2.31
C GLU A 39 -11.98 11.51 -2.94
N ARG A 40 -11.45 10.36 -3.34
CA ARG A 40 -12.21 9.36 -4.09
C ARG A 40 -12.77 8.22 -3.24
N PHE A 41 -12.15 7.94 -2.10
CA PHE A 41 -12.49 6.73 -1.34
C PHE A 41 -12.61 7.02 0.16
N SER A 42 -13.34 6.14 0.84
CA SER A 42 -13.32 6.06 2.30
C SER A 42 -12.22 5.09 2.69
N ILE A 43 -11.05 5.61 3.07
CA ILE A 43 -9.86 4.78 3.32
C ILE A 43 -10.11 3.73 4.41
N PRO A 44 -10.79 4.03 5.52
CA PRO A 44 -11.06 3.01 6.55
C PRO A 44 -11.93 1.84 6.07
N SER A 45 -12.59 1.96 4.92
CA SER A 45 -13.47 0.90 4.42
C SER A 45 -12.73 -0.25 3.73
N PHE A 46 -11.44 -0.10 3.48
CA PHE A 46 -10.65 -1.14 2.81
C PHE A 46 -10.17 -2.20 3.79
N ASP A 47 -10.00 -3.41 3.30
CA ASP A 47 -9.44 -4.50 4.09
C ASP A 47 -7.92 -4.38 4.23
N LEU A 48 -7.29 -3.70 3.27
CA LEU A 48 -5.85 -3.47 3.26
C LEU A 48 -5.55 -2.27 2.37
N VAL A 49 -4.56 -1.46 2.78
CA VAL A 49 -4.00 -0.39 1.95
C VAL A 49 -2.55 -0.75 1.66
N VAL A 50 -2.18 -0.79 0.38
CA VAL A 50 -0.78 -1.00 -0.06
C VAL A 50 -0.31 0.32 -0.65
N SER A 51 0.69 0.95 -0.03
CA SER A 51 1.11 2.28 -0.43
C SER A 51 2.61 2.39 -0.59
N ASP A 52 3.03 3.12 -1.64
CA ASP A 52 4.42 3.56 -1.72
C ASP A 52 4.69 4.54 -0.58
N LEU A 53 5.91 4.49 -0.04
CA LEU A 53 6.33 5.40 1.02
C LEU A 53 6.49 6.83 0.49
N ARG A 54 7.10 6.96 -0.67
CA ARG A 54 7.39 8.27 -1.28
C ARG A 54 6.40 8.59 -2.38
N LEU A 55 5.43 9.42 -2.05
CA LEU A 55 4.40 9.87 -2.97
C LEU A 55 4.51 11.39 -3.15
N PRO A 56 4.00 11.93 -4.27
CA PRO A 56 3.92 13.39 -4.41
C PRO A 56 2.96 13.93 -3.35
N GLY A 57 3.35 15.04 -2.72
CA GLY A 57 2.58 15.63 -1.63
C GLY A 57 2.87 14.93 -0.32
N ALA A 58 1.88 14.30 0.27
CA ALA A 58 2.04 13.63 1.56
C ALA A 58 2.69 12.24 1.40
N PRO A 59 3.53 11.81 2.36
CA PRO A 59 4.13 10.48 2.31
C PRO A 59 3.07 9.40 2.56
N GLY A 60 3.35 8.17 2.07
CA GLY A 60 2.43 7.06 2.23
C GLY A 60 2.11 6.71 3.68
N THR A 61 3.01 7.02 4.62
CA THR A 61 2.77 6.78 6.05
C THR A 61 1.60 7.59 6.61
N GLU A 62 1.20 8.68 5.95
CA GLU A 62 0.00 9.42 6.37
C GLU A 62 -1.26 8.55 6.26
N LEU A 63 -1.26 7.56 5.36
CA LEU A 63 -2.40 6.66 5.21
C LEU A 63 -2.63 5.82 6.46
N ILE A 64 -1.61 5.60 7.27
CA ILE A 64 -1.76 4.83 8.51
C ILE A 64 -2.76 5.51 9.43
N LYS A 65 -2.66 6.83 9.57
CA LYS A 65 -3.62 7.60 10.39
C LYS A 65 -4.99 7.63 9.73
N LEU A 66 -5.02 7.83 8.42
CA LEU A 66 -6.27 7.97 7.68
C LEU A 66 -7.04 6.66 7.59
N ALA A 67 -6.35 5.54 7.68
CA ALA A 67 -6.97 4.21 7.62
C ALA A 67 -7.73 3.85 8.89
N GLN A 68 -7.47 4.53 10.01
CA GLN A 68 -8.20 4.37 11.26
C GLN A 68 -8.31 2.91 11.71
N GLY A 69 -7.20 2.20 11.66
CA GLY A 69 -7.12 0.80 12.07
C GLY A 69 -7.11 -0.21 10.92
N ALA A 70 -7.49 0.18 9.70
CA ALA A 70 -7.31 -0.70 8.56
C ALA A 70 -5.81 -0.89 8.32
N PRO A 71 -5.35 -2.12 8.02
CA PRO A 71 -3.92 -2.39 7.87
C PRO A 71 -3.32 -1.67 6.66
N VAL A 72 -2.10 -1.13 6.84
CA VAL A 72 -1.36 -0.44 5.78
C VAL A 72 -0.01 -1.11 5.59
N LEU A 73 0.24 -1.61 4.38
CA LEU A 73 1.51 -2.17 3.97
C LEU A 73 2.28 -1.11 3.19
N ILE A 74 3.50 -0.82 3.61
CA ILE A 74 4.35 0.18 2.97
C ILE A 74 5.32 -0.51 2.02
N MET A 75 5.48 0.03 0.81
CA MET A 75 6.47 -0.42 -0.16
C MET A 75 7.33 0.76 -0.60
N THR A 76 8.60 0.51 -0.91
CA THR A 76 9.50 1.59 -1.32
C THR A 76 10.71 1.08 -2.09
N SER A 77 11.16 1.89 -3.09
CA SER A 77 12.42 1.65 -3.80
C SER A 77 13.64 2.10 -2.99
N TYR A 78 13.43 2.80 -1.88
CA TYR A 78 14.48 3.38 -1.05
C TYR A 78 14.51 2.74 0.33
N ALA A 79 14.46 1.40 0.34
CA ALA A 79 14.40 0.65 1.58
C ALA A 79 15.67 0.83 2.41
N SER A 80 15.49 0.99 3.72
CA SER A 80 16.56 1.05 4.69
C SER A 80 16.03 0.53 6.02
N LEU A 81 16.94 0.11 6.89
CA LEU A 81 16.55 -0.34 8.23
C LEU A 81 15.83 0.78 8.99
N ARG A 82 16.35 2.01 8.91
CA ARG A 82 15.73 3.15 9.59
C ARG A 82 14.33 3.42 9.11
N SER A 83 14.14 3.42 7.79
CA SER A 83 12.85 3.66 7.18
C SER A 83 11.84 2.58 7.57
N ALA A 84 12.29 1.31 7.60
CA ALA A 84 11.44 0.20 8.01
C ALA A 84 11.01 0.34 9.47
N VAL A 85 11.96 0.65 10.36
CA VAL A 85 11.67 0.83 11.78
C VAL A 85 10.69 1.97 11.99
N ASP A 86 10.92 3.11 11.33
CA ASP A 86 10.05 4.27 11.46
C ASP A 86 8.62 3.96 10.99
N SER A 87 8.49 3.28 9.84
CA SER A 87 7.18 2.91 9.31
C SER A 87 6.44 1.97 10.26
N MET A 88 7.13 0.97 10.81
CA MET A 88 6.50 0.03 11.74
C MET A 88 6.11 0.71 13.05
N LYS A 89 6.93 1.66 13.53
CA LYS A 89 6.58 2.44 14.72
C LYS A 89 5.35 3.31 14.51
N MET A 90 5.13 3.78 13.27
CA MET A 90 3.94 4.55 12.94
C MET A 90 2.69 3.69 12.82
N GLY A 91 2.85 2.37 12.76
CA GLY A 91 1.73 1.45 12.72
C GLY A 91 1.55 0.68 11.42
N ALA A 92 2.54 0.72 10.50
CA ALA A 92 2.47 -0.10 9.30
C ALA A 92 2.44 -1.57 9.68
N VAL A 93 1.65 -2.36 8.97
CA VAL A 93 1.54 -3.79 9.26
C VAL A 93 2.69 -4.58 8.64
N ASP A 94 3.29 -4.05 7.58
CA ASP A 94 4.43 -4.67 6.91
C ASP A 94 5.17 -3.63 6.07
N TYR A 95 6.36 -4.01 5.59
CA TYR A 95 7.24 -3.13 4.83
C TYR A 95 7.98 -3.96 3.79
N ILE A 96 7.85 -3.60 2.53
CA ILE A 96 8.42 -4.36 1.41
C ILE A 96 9.28 -3.46 0.53
N ALA A 97 10.49 -3.92 0.19
CA ALA A 97 11.38 -3.20 -0.74
C ALA A 97 10.96 -3.48 -2.18
N LYS A 98 11.01 -2.44 -3.02
CA LYS A 98 10.83 -2.57 -4.47
C LYS A 98 12.19 -2.65 -5.15
N PRO A 99 12.37 -3.43 -6.19
CA PRO A 99 11.39 -4.36 -6.77
C PRO A 99 11.16 -5.57 -5.89
N PHE A 100 9.94 -6.09 -5.89
CA PHE A 100 9.57 -7.25 -5.09
C PHE A 100 9.15 -8.39 -6.02
N ASP A 101 9.28 -9.64 -5.52
CA ASP A 101 8.74 -10.80 -6.20
C ASP A 101 7.23 -10.85 -6.04
N HIS A 102 6.52 -11.43 -7.04
CA HIS A 102 5.08 -11.64 -6.93
C HIS A 102 4.74 -12.45 -5.68
N ASP A 103 5.49 -13.53 -5.43
CA ASP A 103 5.24 -14.39 -4.26
C ASP A 103 5.45 -13.64 -2.95
N GLU A 104 6.47 -12.80 -2.87
CA GLU A 104 6.74 -12.01 -1.67
C GLU A 104 5.55 -11.09 -1.34
N MET A 105 5.05 -10.38 -2.36
CA MET A 105 3.90 -9.49 -2.18
C MET A 105 2.65 -10.29 -1.81
N LEU A 106 2.39 -11.39 -2.51
CA LEU A 106 1.20 -12.21 -2.25
C LEU A 106 1.22 -12.81 -0.85
N GLN A 107 2.39 -13.26 -0.38
CA GLN A 107 2.51 -13.78 0.97
C GLN A 107 2.28 -12.70 2.02
N ALA A 108 2.80 -11.50 1.80
CA ALA A 108 2.59 -10.39 2.72
C ALA A 108 1.12 -10.01 2.80
N VAL A 109 0.45 -9.92 1.65
CA VAL A 109 -0.98 -9.60 1.59
C VAL A 109 -1.81 -10.68 2.26
N ALA A 110 -1.46 -11.95 2.04
CA ALA A 110 -2.21 -13.08 2.60
C ALA A 110 -2.11 -13.15 4.13
N ARG A 111 -1.02 -12.64 4.72
CA ARG A 111 -0.85 -12.65 6.18
C ARG A 111 -1.69 -11.59 6.88
N ILE A 112 -2.24 -10.69 6.15
CA ILE A 112 -3.05 -9.60 6.67
C ILE A 112 -4.55 -9.96 6.54
#